data_352166a74a0dac3ce2f8a9acfd6135a3
#
_entry.id   352166a74a0dac3ce2f8a9acfd6135a3
#
_cell.length_a   1.000
_cell.length_b   1.000
_cell.length_c   1.000
_cell.angle_alpha   90.00
_cell.angle_beta   90.00
_cell.angle_gamma   90.00
#
_symmetry.space_group_name_H-M   'P 1'
#
loop_
_entity.id
_entity.type
_entity.pdbx_description
1 polymer ?
#
loop_
_entity_poly.entity_id
_entity_poly.type
_entity_poly.pdbx_seq_one_letter_code
_entity_poly.pdbx_strand_id
1 'polypeptide(L)'
;MISVKNLKKQYKEAVVLDVETLDISTSECFGLVGNNGAGKTTLFRIMLDLVRPTDGTVIINGHQVNQDEEWKKFTGAYLDEHMLLAYLTPDEYFQTLRKIYGMSEADLEVHLGKFTELFNDEIRGKKKYIRDLSKGNLKKVGIAAALMGNPEVVFLDEPFENLDPSSQIRLKKLILRVKEESRTTFLISSHDLNHVTEICDRIVLLEKGKIIRDLQEKEAMMSELEAYFTG
;
A
#
# COMPACT_ATOMS: atom_id res chain seq x y z
N MET A 1 -2.64 3.30 14.94
CA MET A 1 -3.31 4.55 14.51
C MET A 1 -2.30 5.44 13.77
N ILE A 2 -2.71 5.99 12.63
CA ILE A 2 -1.86 6.91 11.85
C ILE A 2 -2.49 8.30 11.93
N SER A 3 -1.68 9.33 12.16
CA SER A 3 -2.15 10.71 12.21
C SER A 3 -1.27 11.62 11.35
N VAL A 4 -1.92 12.38 10.48
CA VAL A 4 -1.31 13.40 9.61
C VAL A 4 -1.85 14.76 10.03
N LYS A 5 -0.97 15.74 10.25
CA LYS A 5 -1.37 17.09 10.68
C LYS A 5 -0.64 18.16 9.88
N ASN A 6 -1.40 19.08 9.30
CA ASN A 6 -0.91 20.26 8.54
C ASN A 6 0.13 19.90 7.49
N LEU A 7 -0.04 18.73 6.84
CA LEU A 7 0.96 18.18 5.95
C LEU A 7 0.95 18.91 4.61
N LYS A 8 2.07 19.54 4.31
CA LYS A 8 2.26 20.28 3.06
C LYS A 8 3.49 19.80 2.31
N LYS A 9 3.36 19.65 0.99
CA LYS A 9 4.48 19.43 0.10
C LYS A 9 4.45 20.40 -1.05
N GLN A 10 5.54 21.13 -1.20
CA GLN A 10 5.75 22.08 -2.27
C GLN A 10 7.03 21.75 -3.03
N TYR A 11 6.99 21.78 -4.36
CA TYR A 11 8.15 21.71 -5.22
C TYR A 11 8.26 23.04 -5.98
N LYS A 12 9.32 23.82 -5.73
CA LYS A 12 9.47 25.19 -6.22
C LYS A 12 8.23 26.02 -5.84
N GLU A 13 7.44 26.46 -6.80
CA GLU A 13 6.22 27.24 -6.58
C GLU A 13 4.93 26.43 -6.54
N ALA A 14 4.99 25.13 -6.92
CA ALA A 14 3.82 24.27 -7.01
C ALA A 14 3.57 23.53 -5.69
N VAL A 15 2.41 23.76 -5.07
CA VAL A 15 1.91 22.96 -3.95
C VAL A 15 1.29 21.67 -4.51
N VAL A 16 1.88 20.52 -4.19
CA VAL A 16 1.43 19.21 -4.69
C VAL A 16 0.65 18.41 -3.63
N LEU A 17 0.74 18.84 -2.36
CA LEU A 17 -0.01 18.26 -1.26
C LEU A 17 -0.28 19.33 -0.20
N ASP A 18 -1.52 19.37 0.30
CA ASP A 18 -1.98 20.28 1.35
C ASP A 18 -3.13 19.57 2.10
N VAL A 19 -2.74 18.77 3.11
CA VAL A 19 -3.66 17.96 3.92
C VAL A 19 -3.64 18.49 5.34
N GLU A 20 -4.75 19.09 5.78
CA GLU A 20 -4.89 19.68 7.10
C GLU A 20 -4.86 18.62 8.19
N THR A 21 -5.73 17.62 8.08
CA THR A 21 -5.81 16.50 9.01
C THR A 21 -6.22 15.22 8.29
N LEU A 22 -5.60 14.10 8.69
CA LEU A 22 -6.03 12.76 8.30
C LEU A 22 -5.64 11.77 9.40
N ASP A 23 -6.63 11.20 10.06
CA ASP A 23 -6.44 10.15 11.05
C ASP A 23 -6.97 8.82 10.49
N ILE A 24 -6.17 7.74 10.63
CA ILE A 24 -6.53 6.38 10.16
C ILE A 24 -6.47 5.44 11.37
N SER A 25 -7.55 4.70 11.57
CA SER A 25 -7.70 3.81 12.71
C SER A 25 -6.89 2.51 12.55
N THR A 26 -6.61 1.83 13.65
CA THR A 26 -6.01 0.50 13.60
C THR A 26 -6.99 -0.52 13.01
N SER A 27 -6.46 -1.51 12.29
CA SER A 27 -7.25 -2.57 11.62
C SER A 27 -8.23 -2.05 10.56
N GLU A 28 -8.07 -0.81 10.11
CA GLU A 28 -8.86 -0.19 9.04
C GLU A 28 -8.26 -0.56 7.66
N CYS A 29 -9.10 -0.90 6.71
CA CYS A 29 -8.74 -0.87 5.30
C CYS A 29 -9.14 0.49 4.73
N PHE A 30 -8.14 1.35 4.58
CA PHE A 30 -8.27 2.72 4.14
C PHE A 30 -7.97 2.85 2.64
N GLY A 31 -8.89 3.42 1.89
CA GLY A 31 -8.77 3.70 0.46
C GLY A 31 -8.43 5.17 0.20
N LEU A 32 -7.35 5.43 -0.54
CA LEU A 32 -6.98 6.76 -1.04
C LEU A 32 -7.24 6.84 -2.54
N VAL A 33 -8.28 7.54 -2.94
CA VAL A 33 -8.73 7.61 -4.31
C VAL A 33 -8.46 8.99 -4.92
N GLY A 34 -8.23 9.04 -6.20
CA GLY A 34 -8.02 10.29 -6.96
C GLY A 34 -7.39 10.03 -8.32
N ASN A 35 -7.53 10.97 -9.21
CA ASN A 35 -6.94 10.92 -10.55
C ASN A 35 -5.40 10.83 -10.51
N ASN A 36 -4.79 10.46 -11.63
CA ASN A 36 -3.34 10.51 -11.77
C ASN A 36 -2.85 11.95 -11.55
N GLY A 37 -1.81 12.09 -10.72
CA GLY A 37 -1.30 13.40 -10.32
C GLY A 37 -2.05 14.07 -9.16
N ALA A 38 -3.07 13.44 -8.56
CA ALA A 38 -3.79 14.00 -7.41
C ALA A 38 -2.94 14.15 -6.14
N GLY A 39 -1.80 13.43 -6.05
CA GLY A 39 -0.89 13.48 -4.89
C GLY A 39 -0.86 12.20 -4.05
N LYS A 40 -1.56 11.12 -4.44
CA LYS A 40 -1.65 9.85 -3.70
C LYS A 40 -0.27 9.28 -3.34
N THR A 41 0.55 9.01 -4.35
CA THR A 41 1.92 8.48 -4.16
C THR A 41 2.79 9.44 -3.36
N THR A 42 2.63 10.76 -3.52
CA THR A 42 3.36 11.76 -2.74
C THR A 42 3.00 11.68 -1.27
N LEU A 43 1.70 11.55 -0.94
CA LEU A 43 1.23 11.37 0.43
C LEU A 43 1.83 10.10 1.04
N PHE A 44 1.75 8.95 0.36
CA PHE A 44 2.34 7.69 0.85
C PHE A 44 3.86 7.79 1.02
N ARG A 45 4.56 8.41 0.09
CA ARG A 45 6.02 8.62 0.21
C ARG A 45 6.40 9.49 1.39
N ILE A 46 5.59 10.48 1.75
CA ILE A 46 5.83 11.30 2.95
C ILE A 46 5.51 10.50 4.21
N MET A 47 4.41 9.75 4.22
CA MET A 47 4.04 8.89 5.36
C MET A 47 5.09 7.80 5.64
N LEU A 48 5.87 7.40 4.64
CA LEU A 48 6.96 6.44 4.73
C LEU A 48 8.35 7.09 4.86
N ASP A 49 8.42 8.41 5.11
CA ASP A 49 9.66 9.20 5.19
C ASP A 49 10.60 9.05 3.98
N LEU A 50 10.07 8.66 2.82
CA LEU A 50 10.80 8.60 1.55
C LEU A 50 10.94 9.97 0.90
N VAL A 51 10.05 10.89 1.25
CA VAL A 51 10.05 12.29 0.82
C VAL A 51 9.76 13.17 2.02
N ARG A 52 10.62 14.14 2.30
CA ARG A 52 10.38 15.11 3.39
C ARG A 52 9.23 16.04 3.05
N PRO A 53 8.28 16.28 3.96
CA PRO A 53 7.28 17.32 3.80
C PRO A 53 7.93 18.71 3.81
N THR A 54 7.22 19.72 3.27
CA THR A 54 7.61 21.12 3.42
C THR A 54 7.19 21.63 4.80
N ASP A 55 6.03 21.16 5.29
CA ASP A 55 5.50 21.45 6.61
C ASP A 55 4.61 20.30 7.08
N GLY A 56 4.30 20.27 8.38
CA GLY A 56 3.44 19.28 9.00
C GLY A 56 4.14 18.03 9.50
N THR A 57 3.36 17.11 10.02
CA THR A 57 3.86 15.91 10.70
C THR A 57 3.03 14.68 10.34
N VAL A 58 3.71 13.52 10.37
CA VAL A 58 3.08 12.19 10.27
C VAL A 58 3.52 11.37 11.48
N ILE A 59 2.56 10.72 12.12
CA ILE A 59 2.77 9.83 13.26
C ILE A 59 2.17 8.47 12.94
N ILE A 60 2.92 7.39 13.13
CA ILE A 60 2.45 6.00 12.99
C ILE A 60 2.62 5.31 14.34
N ASN A 61 1.52 4.85 14.95
CA ASN A 61 1.49 4.19 16.26
C ASN A 61 2.31 4.92 17.34
N GLY A 62 2.23 6.28 17.37
CA GLY A 62 2.92 7.12 18.35
C GLY A 62 4.33 7.55 17.93
N HIS A 63 4.89 7.03 16.84
CA HIS A 63 6.21 7.36 16.33
C HIS A 63 6.13 8.40 15.23
N GLN A 64 6.80 9.54 15.38
CA GLN A 64 6.89 10.55 14.34
C GLN A 64 7.89 10.09 13.28
N VAL A 65 7.43 9.85 12.06
CA VAL A 65 8.17 9.12 11.02
C VAL A 65 9.51 9.71 10.62
N ASN A 66 9.69 11.02 10.74
CA ASN A 66 10.94 11.71 10.40
C ASN A 66 11.90 11.93 11.60
N GLN A 67 11.54 11.41 12.79
CA GLN A 67 12.34 11.57 14.01
C GLN A 67 12.74 10.23 14.63
N ASP A 68 12.05 9.16 14.31
CA ASP A 68 12.15 7.83 14.89
C ASP A 68 12.08 6.79 13.78
N GLU A 69 12.77 5.67 13.94
CA GLU A 69 12.77 4.56 12.96
C GLU A 69 11.99 3.32 13.45
N GLU A 70 11.46 3.34 14.67
CA GLU A 70 10.77 2.19 15.26
C GLU A 70 9.53 1.79 14.45
N TRP A 71 8.82 2.76 13.86
CA TRP A 71 7.66 2.51 12.99
C TRP A 71 7.99 1.61 11.78
N LYS A 72 9.24 1.57 11.32
CA LYS A 72 9.67 0.71 10.20
C LYS A 72 9.59 -0.77 10.54
N LYS A 73 9.71 -1.15 11.82
CA LYS A 73 9.69 -2.54 12.27
C LYS A 73 8.33 -3.22 12.08
N PHE A 74 7.26 -2.44 12.11
CA PHE A 74 5.88 -2.94 11.99
C PHE A 74 5.14 -2.37 10.78
N THR A 75 5.87 -1.76 9.84
CA THR A 75 5.30 -1.19 8.61
C THR A 75 5.86 -1.88 7.39
N GLY A 76 4.97 -2.36 6.52
CA GLY A 76 5.31 -2.87 5.20
C GLY A 76 4.85 -1.93 4.10
N ALA A 77 5.54 -1.89 2.97
CA ALA A 77 5.16 -1.04 1.87
C ALA A 77 5.54 -1.62 0.50
N TYR A 78 4.67 -1.44 -0.47
CA TYR A 78 4.98 -1.58 -1.88
C TYR A 78 4.35 -0.43 -2.66
N LEU A 79 5.18 0.50 -3.13
CA LEU A 79 4.73 1.65 -3.91
C LEU A 79 5.02 1.47 -5.40
N ASP A 80 6.19 0.97 -5.74
CA ASP A 80 6.61 0.74 -7.13
C ASP A 80 7.69 -0.34 -7.26
N GLU A 81 8.00 -0.70 -8.50
CA GLU A 81 8.98 -1.75 -8.82
C GLU A 81 10.42 -1.41 -8.42
N HIS A 82 10.76 -0.12 -8.22
CA HIS A 82 12.10 0.30 -7.81
C HIS A 82 12.41 -0.05 -6.35
N MET A 83 11.41 -0.44 -5.57
CA MET A 83 11.60 -0.97 -4.21
C MET A 83 12.13 -2.41 -4.21
N LEU A 84 12.13 -3.10 -5.34
CA LEU A 84 12.54 -4.50 -5.45
C LEU A 84 14.03 -4.63 -5.81
N LEU A 85 14.68 -5.69 -5.32
CA LEU A 85 16.06 -6.02 -5.67
C LEU A 85 16.10 -6.69 -7.06
N ALA A 86 16.18 -5.90 -8.10
CA ALA A 86 15.98 -6.25 -9.50
C ALA A 86 16.87 -7.40 -10.03
N TYR A 87 18.05 -7.61 -9.42
CA TYR A 87 19.05 -8.60 -9.83
C TYR A 87 18.97 -9.94 -9.10
N LEU A 88 17.97 -10.11 -8.23
CA LEU A 88 17.67 -11.37 -7.57
C LEU A 88 16.50 -12.07 -8.28
N THR A 89 16.43 -13.39 -8.16
CA THR A 89 15.19 -14.12 -8.40
C THR A 89 14.20 -13.85 -7.26
N PRO A 90 12.89 -14.07 -7.45
CA PRO A 90 11.92 -13.92 -6.35
C PRO A 90 12.28 -14.77 -5.11
N ASP A 91 12.70 -16.00 -5.29
CA ASP A 91 13.07 -16.87 -4.17
C ASP A 91 14.30 -16.34 -3.42
N GLU A 92 15.35 -15.88 -4.11
CA GLU A 92 16.51 -15.23 -3.49
C GLU A 92 16.13 -13.95 -2.75
N TYR A 93 15.22 -13.18 -3.30
CA TYR A 93 14.72 -11.97 -2.67
C TYR A 93 13.96 -12.27 -1.37
N PHE A 94 13.02 -13.21 -1.38
CA PHE A 94 12.32 -13.63 -0.17
C PHE A 94 13.26 -14.22 0.87
N GLN A 95 14.25 -15.00 0.47
CA GLN A 95 15.29 -15.51 1.37
C GLN A 95 16.13 -14.37 1.99
N THR A 96 16.41 -13.33 1.23
CA THR A 96 17.14 -12.16 1.76
C THR A 96 16.28 -11.43 2.80
N LEU A 97 15.01 -11.16 2.50
CA LEU A 97 14.09 -10.52 3.43
C LEU A 97 13.86 -11.38 4.68
N ARG A 98 13.73 -12.71 4.53
CA ARG A 98 13.63 -13.64 5.66
C ARG A 98 14.74 -13.41 6.68
N LYS A 99 15.97 -13.29 6.20
CA LYS A 99 17.14 -13.04 7.09
C LYS A 99 17.05 -11.68 7.77
N ILE A 100 16.59 -10.64 7.06
CA ILE A 100 16.42 -9.29 7.62
C ILE A 100 15.37 -9.28 8.72
N TYR A 101 14.25 -9.98 8.51
CA TYR A 101 13.15 -10.08 9.48
C TYR A 101 13.40 -11.14 10.58
N GLY A 102 14.51 -11.87 10.55
CA GLY A 102 14.82 -12.92 11.53
C GLY A 102 13.86 -14.11 11.49
N MET A 103 13.20 -14.36 10.36
CA MET A 103 12.24 -15.45 10.18
C MET A 103 12.96 -16.78 9.97
N SER A 104 12.39 -17.87 10.45
CA SER A 104 12.83 -19.24 10.10
C SER A 104 12.44 -19.62 8.66
N GLU A 105 13.03 -20.69 8.13
CA GLU A 105 12.60 -21.25 6.83
C GLU A 105 11.12 -21.66 6.86
N ALA A 106 10.67 -22.26 7.95
CA ALA A 106 9.29 -22.67 8.12
C ALA A 106 8.33 -21.46 8.10
N ASP A 107 8.70 -20.34 8.75
CA ASP A 107 7.90 -19.10 8.73
C ASP A 107 7.82 -18.52 7.32
N LEU A 108 8.91 -18.57 6.55
CA LEU A 108 8.91 -18.13 5.16
C LEU A 108 7.96 -18.97 4.32
N GLU A 109 8.01 -20.31 4.44
CA GLU A 109 7.12 -21.19 3.69
C GLU A 109 5.65 -21.00 4.07
N VAL A 110 5.35 -20.80 5.35
CA VAL A 110 4.00 -20.46 5.81
C VAL A 110 3.56 -19.12 5.22
N HIS A 111 4.44 -18.10 5.22
CA HIS A 111 4.15 -16.80 4.64
C HIS A 111 3.87 -16.92 3.13
N LEU A 112 4.76 -17.53 2.37
CA LEU A 112 4.63 -17.67 0.91
C LEU A 112 3.45 -18.57 0.52
N GLY A 113 3.08 -19.52 1.37
CA GLY A 113 1.88 -20.34 1.21
C GLY A 113 0.60 -19.54 1.11
N LYS A 114 0.51 -18.38 1.79
CA LYS A 114 -0.64 -17.46 1.70
C LYS A 114 -0.83 -16.90 0.29
N PHE A 115 0.22 -16.86 -0.52
CA PHE A 115 0.25 -16.27 -1.87
C PHE A 115 0.16 -17.28 -3.01
N THR A 116 0.03 -18.59 -2.72
CA THR A 116 0.06 -19.64 -3.74
C THR A 116 -0.95 -19.38 -4.86
N GLU A 117 -2.18 -19.04 -4.53
CA GLU A 117 -3.21 -18.73 -5.53
C GLU A 117 -2.86 -17.45 -6.33
N LEU A 118 -2.33 -16.42 -5.68
CA LEU A 118 -1.95 -15.14 -6.32
C LEU A 118 -0.74 -15.34 -7.24
N PHE A 119 0.22 -16.16 -6.84
CA PHE A 119 1.42 -16.44 -7.64
C PHE A 119 1.14 -17.32 -8.86
N ASN A 120 0.14 -18.19 -8.78
CA ASN A 120 -0.34 -19.00 -9.91
C ASN A 120 0.80 -19.75 -10.65
N ASP A 121 1.72 -20.34 -9.89
CA ASP A 121 2.93 -21.03 -10.38
C ASP A 121 3.87 -20.20 -11.29
N GLU A 122 3.70 -18.88 -11.34
CA GLU A 122 4.49 -18.00 -12.21
C GLU A 122 5.73 -17.41 -11.54
N ILE A 123 5.84 -17.48 -10.20
CA ILE A 123 6.83 -16.74 -9.42
C ILE A 123 7.83 -17.68 -8.75
N ARG A 124 7.36 -18.62 -7.93
CA ARG A 124 8.24 -19.51 -7.16
C ARG A 124 8.93 -20.56 -8.02
N GLY A 125 10.18 -20.88 -7.65
CA GLY A 125 10.98 -21.91 -8.36
C GLY A 125 11.42 -21.50 -9.76
N LYS A 126 11.24 -20.23 -10.16
CA LYS A 126 11.66 -19.75 -11.48
C LYS A 126 13.05 -19.14 -11.42
N LYS A 127 13.93 -19.53 -12.36
CA LYS A 127 15.29 -18.97 -12.53
C LYS A 127 15.26 -17.65 -13.32
N LYS A 128 14.25 -16.81 -13.08
CA LYS A 128 14.05 -15.53 -13.74
C LYS A 128 14.30 -14.41 -12.75
N TYR A 129 15.10 -13.40 -13.13
CA TYR A 129 15.35 -12.26 -12.28
C TYR A 129 14.11 -11.38 -12.16
N ILE A 130 13.99 -10.68 -11.03
CA ILE A 130 12.88 -9.76 -10.76
C ILE A 130 12.74 -8.75 -11.90
N ARG A 131 13.83 -8.15 -12.41
CA ARG A 131 13.79 -7.19 -13.53
C ARG A 131 13.17 -7.75 -14.82
N ASP A 132 13.16 -9.06 -14.99
CA ASP A 132 12.67 -9.72 -16.21
C ASP A 132 11.22 -10.21 -16.08
N LEU A 133 10.58 -9.97 -14.92
CA LEU A 133 9.19 -10.31 -14.68
C LEU A 133 8.23 -9.36 -15.42
N SER A 134 7.03 -9.81 -15.68
CA SER A 134 5.92 -8.92 -16.10
C SER A 134 5.58 -7.93 -14.98
N LYS A 135 4.99 -6.78 -15.32
CA LYS A 135 4.55 -5.79 -14.32
C LYS A 135 3.61 -6.40 -13.28
N GLY A 136 2.70 -7.28 -13.69
CA GLY A 136 1.81 -7.98 -12.78
C GLY A 136 2.57 -8.89 -11.80
N ASN A 137 3.57 -9.63 -12.27
CA ASN A 137 4.37 -10.50 -11.42
C ASN A 137 5.32 -9.71 -10.50
N LEU A 138 5.88 -8.58 -10.95
CA LEU A 138 6.60 -7.64 -10.10
C LEU A 138 5.73 -7.18 -8.92
N LYS A 139 4.49 -6.82 -9.21
CA LYS A 139 3.52 -6.39 -8.21
C LYS A 139 3.20 -7.50 -7.22
N LYS A 140 2.96 -8.72 -7.68
CA LYS A 140 2.72 -9.90 -6.81
C LYS A 140 3.91 -10.13 -5.85
N VAL A 141 5.14 -10.06 -6.36
CA VAL A 141 6.37 -10.19 -5.55
C VAL A 141 6.47 -9.06 -4.52
N GLY A 142 6.24 -7.81 -4.95
CA GLY A 142 6.31 -6.64 -4.07
C GLY A 142 5.28 -6.68 -2.94
N ILE A 143 4.04 -7.06 -3.24
CA ILE A 143 2.98 -7.20 -2.22
C ILE A 143 3.32 -8.32 -1.24
N ALA A 144 3.82 -9.47 -1.72
CA ALA A 144 4.24 -10.55 -0.84
C ALA A 144 5.39 -10.11 0.09
N ALA A 145 6.35 -9.36 -0.44
CA ALA A 145 7.45 -8.80 0.35
C ALA A 145 6.97 -7.77 1.38
N ALA A 146 6.02 -6.89 1.01
CA ALA A 146 5.46 -5.90 1.92
C ALA A 146 4.71 -6.51 3.11
N LEU A 147 4.21 -7.72 2.98
CA LEU A 147 3.51 -8.46 4.04
C LEU A 147 4.42 -9.38 4.87
N MET A 148 5.73 -9.44 4.57
CA MET A 148 6.68 -10.21 5.39
C MET A 148 6.86 -9.60 6.78
N GLY A 149 7.14 -10.43 7.76
CA GLY A 149 7.31 -9.97 9.15
C GLY A 149 6.02 -9.64 9.88
N ASN A 150 4.85 -9.94 9.30
CA ASN A 150 3.52 -9.66 9.87
C ASN A 150 3.34 -8.18 10.28
N PRO A 151 3.45 -7.22 9.35
CA PRO A 151 3.34 -5.81 9.66
C PRO A 151 1.95 -5.43 10.20
N GLU A 152 1.92 -4.47 11.12
CA GLU A 152 0.67 -3.88 11.63
C GLU A 152 0.08 -2.87 10.65
N VAL A 153 0.92 -2.24 9.82
CA VAL A 153 0.53 -1.24 8.82
C VAL A 153 1.13 -1.60 7.47
N VAL A 154 0.32 -1.58 6.42
CA VAL A 154 0.76 -1.89 5.05
C VAL A 154 0.30 -0.82 4.07
N PHE A 155 1.24 -0.27 3.32
CA PHE A 155 0.99 0.68 2.24
C PHE A 155 1.09 -0.01 0.89
N LEU A 156 0.04 0.10 0.07
CA LEU A 156 -0.01 -0.44 -1.28
C LEU A 156 -0.44 0.65 -2.28
N ASP A 157 0.48 1.08 -3.14
CA ASP A 157 0.17 2.08 -4.16
C ASP A 157 -0.27 1.40 -5.46
N GLU A 158 -1.50 1.65 -5.89
CA GLU A 158 -2.14 1.07 -7.08
C GLU A 158 -1.98 -0.47 -7.19
N PRO A 159 -2.31 -1.27 -6.15
CA PRO A 159 -1.97 -2.70 -6.11
C PRO A 159 -2.69 -3.55 -7.16
N PHE A 160 -3.81 -3.08 -7.70
CA PHE A 160 -4.63 -3.81 -8.69
C PHE A 160 -4.24 -3.51 -10.14
N GLU A 161 -3.51 -2.42 -10.37
CA GLU A 161 -3.06 -2.02 -11.69
C GLU A 161 -2.12 -3.06 -12.32
N ASN A 162 -2.26 -3.33 -13.62
CA ASN A 162 -1.48 -4.33 -14.37
C ASN A 162 -1.65 -5.80 -13.91
N LEU A 163 -2.63 -6.10 -13.07
CA LEU A 163 -3.06 -7.47 -12.76
C LEU A 163 -4.20 -7.89 -13.68
N ASP A 164 -4.19 -9.16 -14.07
CA ASP A 164 -5.34 -9.76 -14.74
C ASP A 164 -6.55 -9.87 -13.79
N PRO A 165 -7.79 -9.97 -14.30
CA PRO A 165 -8.99 -9.97 -13.46
C PRO A 165 -8.98 -11.07 -12.38
N SER A 166 -8.43 -12.24 -12.67
CA SER A 166 -8.37 -13.34 -11.71
C SER A 166 -7.38 -13.04 -10.57
N SER A 167 -6.24 -12.45 -10.89
CA SER A 167 -5.26 -11.98 -9.89
C SER A 167 -5.80 -10.83 -9.04
N GLN A 168 -6.58 -9.91 -9.61
CA GLN A 168 -7.26 -8.84 -8.84
C GLN A 168 -8.20 -9.43 -7.79
N ILE A 169 -9.05 -10.40 -8.17
CA ILE A 169 -9.97 -11.08 -7.25
C ILE A 169 -9.20 -11.80 -6.13
N ARG A 170 -8.12 -12.52 -6.48
CA ARG A 170 -7.28 -13.23 -5.50
C ARG A 170 -6.60 -12.26 -4.53
N LEU A 171 -6.12 -11.13 -5.03
CA LEU A 171 -5.50 -10.10 -4.18
C LEU A 171 -6.50 -9.45 -3.22
N LYS A 172 -7.72 -9.12 -3.68
CA LYS A 172 -8.80 -8.63 -2.80
C LYS A 172 -9.08 -9.60 -1.65
N LYS A 173 -9.27 -10.89 -1.97
CA LYS A 173 -9.49 -11.94 -0.97
C LYS A 173 -8.31 -12.06 0.02
N LEU A 174 -7.08 -11.96 -0.48
CA LEU A 174 -5.89 -12.00 0.36
C LEU A 174 -5.84 -10.83 1.34
N ILE A 175 -6.07 -9.60 0.87
CA ILE A 175 -6.08 -8.40 1.71
C ILE A 175 -7.12 -8.52 2.82
N LEU A 176 -8.36 -8.90 2.49
CA LEU A 176 -9.44 -9.08 3.46
C LEU A 176 -9.08 -10.16 4.49
N ARG A 177 -8.57 -11.30 4.06
CA ARG A 177 -8.13 -12.38 4.95
C ARG A 177 -7.02 -11.93 5.90
N VAL A 178 -5.96 -11.28 5.39
CA VAL A 178 -4.85 -10.79 6.23
C VAL A 178 -5.34 -9.74 7.22
N LYS A 179 -6.23 -8.83 6.80
CA LYS A 179 -6.86 -7.85 7.68
C LYS A 179 -7.58 -8.51 8.85
N GLU A 180 -8.40 -9.54 8.57
CA GLU A 180 -9.16 -10.26 9.60
C GLU A 180 -8.26 -11.07 10.54
N GLU A 181 -7.30 -11.83 9.99
CA GLU A 181 -6.44 -12.73 10.76
C GLU A 181 -5.41 -11.97 11.61
N SER A 182 -4.82 -10.90 11.08
CA SER A 182 -3.69 -10.19 11.70
C SER A 182 -4.04 -8.80 12.23
N ARG A 183 -5.28 -8.35 12.03
CA ARG A 183 -5.71 -6.96 12.33
C ARG A 183 -4.82 -5.88 11.67
N THR A 184 -4.23 -6.21 10.54
CA THR A 184 -3.38 -5.30 9.78
C THR A 184 -4.18 -4.11 9.26
N THR A 185 -3.65 -2.90 9.43
CA THR A 185 -4.17 -1.68 8.82
C THR A 185 -3.62 -1.57 7.40
N PHE A 186 -4.51 -1.50 6.41
CA PHE A 186 -4.13 -1.34 5.02
C PHE A 186 -4.39 0.10 4.55
N LEU A 187 -3.40 0.71 3.89
CA LEU A 187 -3.55 1.94 3.14
C LEU A 187 -3.38 1.62 1.65
N ILE A 188 -4.44 1.75 0.90
CA ILE A 188 -4.49 1.35 -0.51
C ILE A 188 -4.83 2.57 -1.35
N SER A 189 -3.94 2.94 -2.28
CA SER A 189 -4.29 3.95 -3.28
C SER A 189 -4.91 3.29 -4.51
N SER A 190 -5.82 3.99 -5.15
CA SER A 190 -6.36 3.60 -6.45
C SER A 190 -6.93 4.80 -7.22
N HIS A 191 -6.90 4.71 -8.55
CA HIS A 191 -7.70 5.54 -9.43
C HIS A 191 -8.96 4.81 -9.93
N ASP A 192 -9.09 3.49 -9.65
CA ASP A 192 -10.27 2.69 -9.95
C ASP A 192 -11.11 2.46 -8.69
N LEU A 193 -12.33 2.98 -8.71
CA LEU A 193 -13.26 2.94 -7.59
C LEU A 193 -13.73 1.53 -7.25
N ASN A 194 -13.93 0.68 -8.27
CA ASN A 194 -14.48 -0.65 -8.08
C ASN A 194 -13.61 -1.52 -7.15
N HIS A 195 -12.29 -1.31 -7.20
CA HIS A 195 -11.40 -2.09 -6.36
C HIS A 195 -11.48 -1.70 -4.89
N VAL A 196 -11.49 -0.40 -4.61
CA VAL A 196 -11.43 0.11 -3.22
C VAL A 196 -12.78 0.02 -2.50
N THR A 197 -13.90 0.23 -3.20
CA THR A 197 -15.25 0.13 -2.60
C THR A 197 -15.58 -1.28 -2.13
N GLU A 198 -15.00 -2.31 -2.77
CA GLU A 198 -15.23 -3.69 -2.37
C GLU A 198 -14.50 -4.08 -1.08
N ILE A 199 -13.33 -3.50 -0.81
CA ILE A 199 -12.43 -3.97 0.27
C ILE A 199 -12.16 -2.95 1.37
N CYS A 200 -12.32 -1.63 1.09
CA CYS A 200 -12.02 -0.60 2.06
C CYS A 200 -13.22 -0.31 2.97
N ASP A 201 -12.94 -0.01 4.24
CA ASP A 201 -13.93 0.40 5.23
C ASP A 201 -14.22 1.91 5.12
N ARG A 202 -13.24 2.67 4.65
CA ARG A 202 -13.28 4.11 4.48
C ARG A 202 -12.52 4.51 3.23
N ILE A 203 -13.03 5.50 2.51
CA ILE A 203 -12.41 6.02 1.29
C ILE A 203 -12.26 7.53 1.40
N VAL A 204 -11.05 8.01 1.17
CA VAL A 204 -10.74 9.44 1.07
C VAL A 204 -10.44 9.79 -0.37
N LEU A 205 -11.12 10.81 -0.89
CA LEU A 205 -10.91 11.35 -2.23
C LEU A 205 -9.92 12.51 -2.17
N LEU A 206 -8.81 12.34 -2.88
CA LEU A 206 -7.75 13.34 -3.02
C LEU A 206 -7.82 13.99 -4.40
N GLU A 207 -7.87 15.30 -4.44
CA GLU A 207 -7.80 16.09 -5.66
C GLU A 207 -6.81 17.25 -5.51
N LYS A 208 -5.88 17.38 -6.47
CA LYS A 208 -4.87 18.47 -6.47
C LYS A 208 -4.19 18.67 -5.12
N GLY A 209 -3.88 17.55 -4.45
CA GLY A 209 -3.21 17.53 -3.15
C GLY A 209 -4.09 17.81 -1.93
N LYS A 210 -5.40 17.95 -2.09
CA LYS A 210 -6.34 18.21 -1.01
C LYS A 210 -7.34 17.07 -0.84
N ILE A 211 -7.70 16.79 0.40
CA ILE A 211 -8.82 15.90 0.70
C ILE A 211 -10.11 16.66 0.43
N ILE A 212 -10.94 16.15 -0.46
CA ILE A 212 -12.21 16.78 -0.84
C ILE A 212 -13.44 15.99 -0.37
N ARG A 213 -13.28 14.70 -0.07
CA ARG A 213 -14.32 13.83 0.51
C ARG A 213 -13.67 12.81 1.44
N ASP A 214 -14.42 12.40 2.43
CA ASP A 214 -14.07 11.39 3.41
C ASP A 214 -15.32 10.55 3.69
N LEU A 215 -15.34 9.32 3.15
CA LEU A 215 -16.53 8.48 3.05
C LEU A 215 -16.34 7.21 3.89
N GLN A 216 -17.25 6.97 4.83
CA GLN A 216 -17.22 5.81 5.72
C GLN A 216 -18.39 4.85 5.48
N GLU A 217 -19.47 5.30 4.85
CA GLU A 217 -20.67 4.49 4.61
C GLU A 217 -20.59 3.80 3.24
N LYS A 218 -20.53 2.47 3.24
CA LYS A 218 -20.38 1.68 2.00
C LYS A 218 -21.47 1.94 0.95
N GLU A 219 -22.72 2.17 1.39
CA GLU A 219 -23.84 2.41 0.48
C GLU A 219 -23.75 3.78 -0.22
N ALA A 220 -23.19 4.78 0.43
CA ALA A 220 -22.96 6.12 -0.13
C ALA A 220 -21.69 6.20 -1.00
N MET A 221 -20.69 5.35 -0.74
CA MET A 221 -19.39 5.42 -1.39
C MET A 221 -19.45 5.36 -2.92
N MET A 222 -20.16 4.36 -3.48
CA MET A 222 -20.22 4.20 -4.95
C MET A 222 -20.93 5.38 -5.62
N SER A 223 -22.09 5.77 -5.13
CA SER A 223 -22.90 6.84 -5.76
C SER A 223 -22.22 8.20 -5.71
N GLU A 224 -21.58 8.54 -4.58
CA GLU A 224 -20.86 9.82 -4.45
C GLU A 224 -19.57 9.86 -5.27
N LEU A 225 -18.85 8.75 -5.34
CA LEU A 225 -17.62 8.66 -6.13
C LEU A 225 -17.92 8.64 -7.63
N GLU A 226 -18.94 7.90 -8.08
CA GLU A 226 -19.40 7.92 -9.49
C GLU A 226 -19.83 9.33 -9.92
N ALA A 227 -20.59 10.03 -9.08
CA ALA A 227 -21.02 11.41 -9.35
C ALA A 227 -19.83 12.37 -9.52
N TYR A 228 -18.75 12.16 -8.77
CA TYR A 228 -17.53 12.98 -8.88
C TYR A 228 -16.73 12.71 -10.17
N PHE A 229 -16.63 11.43 -10.61
CA PHE A 229 -15.83 11.07 -11.78
C PHE A 229 -16.58 11.21 -13.12
N THR A 230 -17.90 11.36 -13.09
CA THR A 230 -18.76 11.52 -14.28
C THR A 230 -19.19 12.96 -14.54
N GLY A 231 -19.06 13.87 -13.59
CA GLY A 231 -19.36 15.30 -13.70
C GLY A 231 -18.14 16.12 -14.06
#